data_20a0c62f124af18b16bb7d9c0023d1ce
#
_entry.id   20a0c62f124af18b16bb7d9c0023d1ce
#
_cell.length_a   1.000
_cell.length_b   1.000
_cell.length_c   1.000
_cell.angle_alpha   90.00
_cell.angle_beta   90.00
_cell.angle_gamma   90.00
#
_symmetry.space_group_name_H-M   'P 1'
#
loop_
_entity.id
_entity.type
_entity.pdbx_description
1 polymer ?
#
loop_
_entity_poly.entity_id
_entity_poly.type
_entity_poly.pdbx_seq_one_letter_code
_entity_poly.pdbx_strand_id
1 'polypeptide(L)'
;MSTQTSLLVSPQVLQAIGEHAISCYPEEACGLLVGNSATNEVLEFHACENIAHSAKVYTINPKQHLVIERNAEDAGREVVGVVHSHTHTEAYPSSTDVAQAPDPGWHYMIVTLKRGVPEPRNFRIIQGVITETAIQQHN
;
A
#
# COMPACT_ATOMS: atom_id res chain seq x y z
N MET A 1 -11.91 23.74 -8.25
CA MET A 1 -10.64 23.25 -8.71
C MET A 1 -10.43 21.80 -8.28
N SER A 2 -9.73 21.11 -9.05
CA SER A 2 -9.50 19.73 -8.77
C SER A 2 -8.58 19.55 -7.58
N THR A 3 -8.96 18.67 -6.69
CA THR A 3 -8.08 18.20 -5.65
C THR A 3 -7.52 16.86 -6.04
N GLN A 4 -7.48 16.60 -7.32
CA GLN A 4 -7.00 15.34 -7.81
C GLN A 4 -5.61 15.05 -7.27
N THR A 5 -5.49 13.96 -6.62
CA THR A 5 -4.25 13.55 -5.99
C THR A 5 -3.87 12.19 -6.52
N SER A 6 -3.17 12.21 -7.64
CA SER A 6 -2.54 10.98 -8.11
C SER A 6 -1.42 10.61 -7.15
N LEU A 7 -1.25 9.32 -6.95
CA LEU A 7 -0.11 8.81 -6.21
C LEU A 7 1.04 8.68 -7.22
N LEU A 8 2.16 9.33 -6.91
CA LEU A 8 3.34 9.33 -7.80
C LEU A 8 4.30 8.24 -7.34
N VAL A 9 4.54 7.26 -8.20
CA VAL A 9 5.35 6.10 -7.84
C VAL A 9 6.28 5.77 -9.01
N SER A 10 7.55 5.51 -8.71
CA SER A 10 8.49 5.11 -9.77
C SER A 10 8.20 3.69 -10.25
N PRO A 11 8.56 3.37 -11.51
CA PRO A 11 8.42 2.00 -12.01
C PRO A 11 9.17 0.98 -11.15
N GLN A 12 10.33 1.36 -10.61
CA GLN A 12 11.13 0.46 -9.78
C GLN A 12 10.41 0.09 -8.47
N VAL A 13 9.74 1.07 -7.86
CA VAL A 13 8.97 0.82 -6.63
C VAL A 13 7.78 -0.08 -6.94
N LEU A 14 7.05 0.19 -8.03
CA LEU A 14 5.94 -0.66 -8.43
C LEU A 14 6.38 -2.09 -8.72
N GLN A 15 7.55 -2.25 -9.35
CA GLN A 15 8.09 -3.59 -9.60
C GLN A 15 8.41 -4.32 -8.30
N ALA A 16 9.02 -3.63 -7.34
CA ALA A 16 9.33 -4.24 -6.04
C ALA A 16 8.07 -4.67 -5.31
N ILE A 17 7.02 -3.86 -5.37
CA ILE A 17 5.72 -4.20 -4.78
C ILE A 17 5.15 -5.46 -5.42
N GLY A 18 5.18 -5.52 -6.75
CA GLY A 18 4.66 -6.69 -7.48
C GLY A 18 5.44 -7.96 -7.16
N GLU A 19 6.75 -7.86 -7.08
CA GLU A 19 7.62 -9.01 -6.75
C GLU A 19 7.33 -9.53 -5.35
N HIS A 20 7.13 -8.62 -4.40
CA HIS A 20 6.79 -9.00 -3.04
C HIS A 20 5.43 -9.69 -2.99
N ALA A 21 4.44 -9.17 -3.72
CA ALA A 21 3.11 -9.77 -3.79
C ALA A 21 3.19 -11.22 -4.28
N ILE A 22 3.97 -11.45 -5.32
CA ILE A 22 4.14 -12.79 -5.89
C ILE A 22 4.87 -13.70 -4.89
N SER A 23 5.90 -13.19 -4.23
CA SER A 23 6.72 -14.00 -3.32
C SER A 23 5.95 -14.47 -2.09
N CYS A 24 4.93 -13.75 -1.66
CA CYS A 24 4.13 -14.11 -0.49
C CYS A 24 2.96 -15.03 -0.81
N TYR A 25 2.59 -15.15 -2.10
CA TYR A 25 1.47 -15.99 -2.49
C TYR A 25 1.63 -17.41 -1.92
N PRO A 26 0.61 -18.05 -1.33
CA PRO A 26 -0.82 -17.68 -1.35
C PRO A 26 -1.29 -16.78 -0.21
N GLU A 27 -0.39 -16.28 0.63
CA GLU A 27 -0.78 -15.32 1.68
C GLU A 27 -0.82 -13.92 1.11
N GLU A 28 -1.61 -13.05 1.72
CA GLU A 28 -1.57 -11.64 1.39
C GLU A 28 -0.22 -11.06 1.77
N ALA A 29 0.40 -10.36 0.84
CA ALA A 29 1.60 -9.59 1.10
C ALA A 29 1.21 -8.23 1.67
N CYS A 30 2.10 -7.63 2.45
CA CYS A 30 1.88 -6.27 2.93
C CYS A 30 3.20 -5.53 3.05
N GLY A 31 3.11 -4.21 3.11
CA GLY A 31 4.26 -3.35 3.28
C GLY A 31 3.85 -1.90 3.44
N LEU A 32 4.83 -1.06 3.69
CA LEU A 32 4.61 0.37 3.92
C LEU A 32 5.21 1.18 2.78
N LEU A 33 4.51 2.25 2.44
CA LEU A 33 4.92 3.21 1.44
C LEU A 33 5.47 4.43 2.18
N VAL A 34 6.70 4.82 1.84
CA VAL A 34 7.38 5.95 2.48
C VAL A 34 7.67 7.00 1.43
N GLY A 35 7.43 8.24 1.76
CA GLY A 35 7.66 9.34 0.84
C GLY A 35 7.27 10.68 1.44
N ASN A 36 6.54 11.46 0.65
CA ASN A 36 6.17 12.83 0.99
C ASN A 36 4.67 13.02 0.76
N SER A 37 3.94 13.23 1.86
CA SER A 37 2.48 13.40 1.77
C SER A 37 2.08 14.71 1.11
N ALA A 38 2.91 15.75 1.20
CA ALA A 38 2.59 17.03 0.59
C ALA A 38 2.58 16.96 -0.95
N THR A 39 3.34 16.04 -1.52
CA THR A 39 3.43 15.87 -2.97
C THR A 39 2.81 14.57 -3.45
N ASN A 40 2.33 13.73 -2.54
CA ASN A 40 1.81 12.39 -2.83
C ASN A 40 2.84 11.49 -3.54
N GLU A 41 4.12 11.67 -3.21
CA GLU A 41 5.18 10.85 -3.77
C GLU A 41 5.50 9.66 -2.87
N VAL A 42 5.59 8.49 -3.49
CA VAL A 42 6.15 7.30 -2.85
C VAL A 42 7.59 7.17 -3.32
N LEU A 43 8.52 7.25 -2.39
CA LEU A 43 9.95 7.19 -2.68
C LEU A 43 10.54 5.82 -2.35
N GLU A 44 9.91 5.09 -1.41
CA GLU A 44 10.40 3.78 -0.97
C GLU A 44 9.23 2.86 -0.70
N PHE A 45 9.44 1.58 -0.95
CA PHE A 45 8.55 0.52 -0.51
C PHE A 45 9.32 -0.36 0.47
N HIS A 46 8.72 -0.61 1.62
CA HIS A 46 9.30 -1.50 2.64
C HIS A 46 8.40 -2.71 2.82
N ALA A 47 8.87 -3.86 2.34
CA ALA A 47 8.16 -5.12 2.52
C ALA A 47 8.07 -5.46 4.00
N CYS A 48 6.89 -5.88 4.44
CA CYS A 48 6.66 -6.26 5.82
C CYS A 48 6.13 -7.67 5.89
N GLU A 49 6.28 -8.27 7.08
CA GLU A 49 5.70 -9.57 7.35
C GLU A 49 4.21 -9.41 7.64
N ASN A 50 3.39 -10.27 7.03
CA ASN A 50 1.99 -10.41 7.39
C ASN A 50 1.90 -11.41 8.54
N ILE A 51 1.78 -10.93 9.76
CA ILE A 51 1.76 -11.81 10.93
C ILE A 51 0.45 -12.58 11.07
N ALA A 52 -0.58 -12.23 10.29
CA ALA A 52 -1.81 -13.01 10.23
C ALA A 52 -1.65 -14.29 9.42
N HIS A 53 -0.63 -14.37 8.56
CA HIS A 53 -0.36 -15.54 7.72
C HIS A 53 -1.61 -16.02 6.99
N SER A 54 -2.34 -15.09 6.37
CA SER A 54 -3.65 -15.36 5.79
C SER A 54 -3.72 -14.96 4.33
N ALA A 55 -4.52 -15.71 3.57
CA ALA A 55 -4.82 -15.38 2.18
C ALA A 55 -5.96 -14.36 2.06
N LYS A 56 -6.55 -13.93 3.18
CA LYS A 56 -7.74 -13.08 3.17
C LYS A 56 -7.60 -11.80 3.97
N VAL A 57 -6.65 -11.74 4.89
CA VAL A 57 -6.40 -10.56 5.71
C VAL A 57 -4.91 -10.38 5.93
N TYR A 58 -4.53 -9.18 6.32
CA TYR A 58 -3.13 -8.91 6.66
C TYR A 58 -3.05 -8.13 7.96
N THR A 59 -1.95 -8.32 8.66
CA THR A 59 -1.57 -7.50 9.81
C THR A 59 -0.07 -7.26 9.70
N ILE A 60 0.32 -6.00 9.58
CA ILE A 60 1.73 -5.64 9.49
C ILE A 60 2.41 -5.91 10.83
N ASN A 61 3.58 -6.54 10.78
CA ASN A 61 4.41 -6.73 11.97
C ASN A 61 4.67 -5.36 12.63
N PRO A 62 4.22 -5.15 13.88
CA PRO A 62 4.31 -3.83 14.51
C PRO A 62 5.74 -3.36 14.76
N LYS A 63 6.68 -4.26 14.95
CA LYS A 63 8.09 -3.88 15.13
C LYS A 63 8.68 -3.35 13.82
N GLN A 64 8.35 -3.99 12.71
CA GLN A 64 8.77 -3.51 11.39
C GLN A 64 8.19 -2.14 11.10
N HIS A 65 6.90 -1.96 11.39
CA HIS A 65 6.25 -0.66 11.20
C HIS A 65 6.97 0.44 11.98
N LEU A 66 7.28 0.18 13.25
CA LEU A 66 7.94 1.17 14.10
C LEU A 66 9.32 1.55 13.55
N VAL A 67 10.10 0.57 13.15
CA VAL A 67 11.46 0.81 12.60
C VAL A 67 11.38 1.61 11.31
N ILE A 68 10.47 1.23 10.41
CA ILE A 68 10.31 1.92 9.13
C ILE A 68 9.91 3.37 9.37
N GLU A 69 8.96 3.62 10.28
CA GLU A 69 8.48 4.95 10.59
C GLU A 69 9.60 5.83 11.15
N ARG A 70 10.38 5.30 12.07
CA ARG A 70 11.51 6.03 12.65
C ARG A 70 12.58 6.36 11.62
N ASN A 71 12.92 5.39 10.78
CA ASN A 71 13.92 5.61 9.73
C ASN A 71 13.43 6.63 8.71
N ALA A 72 12.15 6.62 8.38
CA ALA A 72 11.58 7.61 7.48
C ALA A 72 11.70 9.01 8.07
N GLU A 73 11.31 9.17 9.32
CA GLU A 73 11.40 10.47 10.01
C GLU A 73 12.83 10.98 10.06
N ASP A 74 13.79 10.11 10.36
CA ASP A 74 15.22 10.48 10.40
C ASP A 74 15.72 10.94 9.04
N ALA A 75 15.13 10.43 7.96
CA ALA A 75 15.50 10.83 6.61
C ALA A 75 14.67 12.01 6.07
N GLY A 76 13.84 12.62 6.90
CA GLY A 76 12.98 13.73 6.48
C GLY A 76 11.80 13.27 5.63
N ARG A 77 11.37 12.02 5.79
CA ARG A 77 10.26 11.42 5.07
C ARG A 77 9.21 10.92 6.05
N GLU A 78 8.16 10.33 5.54
CA GLU A 78 7.06 9.83 6.37
C GLU A 78 6.43 8.60 5.72
N VAL A 79 5.73 7.80 6.51
CA VAL A 79 4.88 6.74 6.00
C VAL A 79 3.67 7.42 5.38
N VAL A 80 3.46 7.22 4.09
CA VAL A 80 2.35 7.85 3.36
C VAL A 80 1.23 6.88 3.04
N GLY A 81 1.45 5.59 3.30
CA GLY A 81 0.41 4.62 3.05
C GLY A 81 0.86 3.19 3.30
N VAL A 82 -0.06 2.29 3.02
CA VAL A 82 0.14 0.85 3.15
C VAL A 82 -0.24 0.19 1.84
N VAL A 83 0.44 -0.88 1.50
CA VAL A 83 0.06 -1.72 0.37
C VAL A 83 -0.12 -3.15 0.84
N HIS A 84 -1.14 -3.81 0.30
CA HIS A 84 -1.30 -5.25 0.49
C HIS A 84 -1.81 -5.89 -0.79
N SER A 85 -1.69 -7.21 -0.88
CA SER A 85 -2.14 -7.94 -2.06
C SER A 85 -3.47 -8.62 -1.80
N HIS A 86 -4.29 -8.73 -2.86
CA HIS A 86 -5.42 -9.65 -2.91
C HIS A 86 -5.00 -10.80 -3.81
N THR A 87 -5.16 -12.03 -3.32
CA THR A 87 -4.67 -13.19 -4.08
C THR A 87 -5.66 -13.66 -5.13
N HIS A 88 -6.96 -13.57 -4.86
CA HIS A 88 -8.00 -14.13 -5.72
C HIS A 88 -9.13 -13.14 -6.06
N THR A 89 -9.15 -11.97 -5.44
CA THR A 89 -10.21 -10.98 -5.66
C THR A 89 -9.64 -9.74 -6.34
N GLU A 90 -10.53 -8.89 -6.84
CA GLU A 90 -10.12 -7.64 -7.47
C GLU A 90 -9.38 -6.74 -6.47
N ALA A 91 -8.63 -5.80 -7.01
CA ALA A 91 -7.89 -4.82 -6.19
C ALA A 91 -8.86 -3.74 -5.70
N TYR A 92 -9.79 -4.12 -4.86
CA TYR A 92 -10.78 -3.21 -4.30
C TYR A 92 -10.90 -3.51 -2.80
N PRO A 93 -10.97 -2.49 -1.93
CA PRO A 93 -11.00 -2.71 -0.49
C PRO A 93 -12.17 -3.60 -0.07
N SER A 94 -11.87 -4.63 0.72
CA SER A 94 -12.88 -5.48 1.33
C SER A 94 -13.47 -4.76 2.55
N SER A 95 -14.55 -5.31 3.11
CA SER A 95 -15.12 -4.75 4.34
C SER A 95 -14.11 -4.78 5.48
N THR A 96 -13.27 -5.81 5.54
CA THR A 96 -12.19 -5.89 6.53
C THR A 96 -11.14 -4.81 6.28
N ASP A 97 -10.77 -4.58 5.03
CA ASP A 97 -9.81 -3.53 4.67
C ASP A 97 -10.32 -2.16 5.13
N VAL A 98 -11.59 -1.88 4.91
CA VAL A 98 -12.21 -0.62 5.33
C VAL A 98 -12.20 -0.49 6.86
N ALA A 99 -12.56 -1.56 7.55
CA ALA A 99 -12.58 -1.56 9.02
C ALA A 99 -11.18 -1.34 9.61
N GLN A 100 -10.14 -1.76 8.89
CA GLN A 100 -8.75 -1.65 9.33
C GLN A 100 -8.01 -0.50 8.68
N ALA A 101 -8.72 0.53 8.21
CA ALA A 101 -8.13 1.71 7.60
C ALA A 101 -8.28 2.92 8.54
N PRO A 102 -7.46 2.99 9.62
CA PRO A 102 -7.67 4.00 10.66
C PRO A 102 -7.16 5.38 10.28
N ASP A 103 -6.21 5.47 9.34
CA ASP A 103 -5.55 6.73 9.05
C ASP A 103 -6.12 7.36 7.78
N PRO A 104 -6.90 8.45 7.90
CA PRO A 104 -7.48 9.10 6.72
C PRO A 104 -6.44 9.83 5.86
N GLY A 105 -5.23 10.03 6.39
CA GLY A 105 -4.16 10.66 5.64
C GLY A 105 -3.36 9.70 4.77
N TRP A 106 -3.58 8.41 4.94
CA TRP A 106 -2.82 7.39 4.20
C TRP A 106 -3.44 7.06 2.86
N HIS A 107 -2.59 6.63 1.96
CA HIS A 107 -2.98 5.92 0.75
C HIS A 107 -3.09 4.44 1.07
N TYR A 108 -4.06 3.78 0.45
CA TYR A 108 -4.27 2.34 0.60
C TYR A 108 -4.15 1.71 -0.79
N MET A 109 -2.97 1.14 -1.07
CA MET A 109 -2.74 0.48 -2.35
C MET A 109 -3.04 -1.00 -2.23
N ILE A 110 -3.74 -1.54 -3.21
CA ILE A 110 -4.03 -2.97 -3.28
C ILE A 110 -3.51 -3.49 -4.61
N VAL A 111 -2.76 -4.59 -4.56
CA VAL A 111 -2.24 -5.26 -5.74
C VAL A 111 -2.93 -6.59 -5.87
N THR A 112 -3.67 -6.80 -6.97
CA THR A 112 -4.29 -8.10 -7.16
C THR A 112 -3.42 -9.00 -8.02
N LEU A 113 -3.44 -10.30 -7.67
CA LEU A 113 -2.82 -11.36 -8.45
C LEU A 113 -3.87 -12.21 -9.17
N LYS A 114 -5.11 -11.73 -9.21
CA LYS A 114 -6.23 -12.51 -9.71
C LYS A 114 -6.02 -13.00 -11.15
N ARG A 115 -5.35 -12.20 -11.98
CA ARG A 115 -5.09 -12.54 -13.38
C ARG A 115 -3.67 -13.04 -13.64
N GLY A 116 -2.94 -13.37 -12.57
CA GLY A 116 -1.60 -13.94 -12.68
C GLY A 116 -0.47 -12.95 -12.82
N VAL A 117 -0.78 -11.67 -12.95
CA VAL A 117 0.22 -10.59 -12.95
C VAL A 117 -0.19 -9.54 -11.93
N PRO A 118 0.77 -8.85 -11.29
CA PRO A 118 0.42 -7.83 -10.30
C PRO A 118 -0.26 -6.63 -10.95
N GLU A 119 -1.43 -6.27 -10.44
CA GLU A 119 -2.20 -5.12 -10.92
C GLU A 119 -2.55 -4.23 -9.74
N PRO A 120 -1.89 -3.06 -9.60
CA PRO A 120 -2.12 -2.17 -8.47
C PRO A 120 -3.24 -1.17 -8.73
N ARG A 121 -3.99 -0.86 -7.67
CA ARG A 121 -4.92 0.26 -7.62
C ARG A 121 -4.74 0.96 -6.29
N ASN A 122 -4.98 2.27 -6.27
CA ASN A 122 -4.80 3.06 -5.06
C ASN A 122 -6.10 3.70 -4.62
N PHE A 123 -6.30 3.76 -3.29
CA PHE A 123 -7.53 4.27 -2.71
C PHE A 123 -7.23 5.18 -1.53
N ARG A 124 -8.17 6.10 -1.29
CA ARG A 124 -8.26 6.80 -0.01
C ARG A 124 -9.49 6.25 0.70
N ILE A 125 -9.37 6.04 2.00
CA ILE A 125 -10.48 5.51 2.81
C ILE A 125 -10.64 6.45 4.01
N ILE A 126 -11.72 7.23 4.00
CA ILE A 126 -11.96 8.27 5.00
C ILE A 126 -13.35 8.03 5.58
N GLN A 127 -13.41 7.71 6.86
CA GLN A 127 -14.67 7.44 7.56
C GLN A 127 -15.53 6.41 6.81
N GLY A 128 -14.88 5.37 6.31
CA GLY A 128 -15.54 4.30 5.58
C GLY A 128 -15.87 4.61 4.12
N VAL A 129 -15.56 5.82 3.65
CA VAL A 129 -15.82 6.19 2.25
C VAL A 129 -14.58 5.89 1.43
N ILE A 130 -14.75 5.07 0.40
CA ILE A 130 -13.67 4.64 -0.49
C ILE A 130 -13.66 5.52 -1.72
N THR A 131 -12.49 6.08 -2.05
CA THR A 131 -12.30 6.85 -3.29
C THR A 131 -11.05 6.34 -3.98
N GLU A 132 -11.20 5.91 -5.21
CA GLU A 132 -10.04 5.48 -5.99
C GLU A 132 -9.29 6.69 -6.54
N THR A 133 -7.95 6.66 -6.48
CA THR A 133 -7.09 7.69 -7.06
C THR A 133 -6.15 7.05 -8.07
N ALA A 134 -5.73 7.83 -9.05
CA ALA A 134 -4.82 7.32 -10.07
C ALA A 134 -3.43 7.07 -9.50
N ILE A 135 -2.74 6.09 -10.08
CA ILE A 135 -1.32 5.86 -9.85
C ILE A 135 -0.61 6.38 -11.09
N GLN A 136 0.30 7.35 -10.92
CA GLN A 136 1.12 7.86 -12.01
C GLN A 136 2.55 7.45 -11.80
N GLN A 137 3.16 6.90 -12.84
CA GLN A 137 4.57 6.56 -12.78
C GLN A 137 5.40 7.83 -12.85
N HIS A 138 6.38 7.92 -11.98
CA HIS A 138 7.19 9.11 -11.82
C HIS A 138 8.65 8.69 -11.63
N ASN A 139 9.50 9.19 -12.48
CA ASN A 139 10.94 8.88 -12.43
C ASN A 139 11.70 9.80 -11.50
#